data_dbd23f7514cecb9dedeec2f7593f6570
#
_entry.id   dbd23f7514cecb9dedeec2f7593f6570
#
_cell.length_a   1.000
_cell.length_b   1.000
_cell.length_c   1.000
_cell.angle_alpha   90.00
_cell.angle_beta   90.00
_cell.angle_gamma   90.00
#
_symmetry.space_group_name_H-M   'P 1'
#
loop_
_entity.id
_entity.type
_entity.pdbx_description
1 polymer ?
#
loop_
_entity_poly.entity_id
_entity_poly.type
_entity_poly.pdbx_seq_one_letter_code
_entity_poly.pdbx_strand_id
1 'polypeptide(L)'
;MTGKSQGDEIIIPFKNLINDAYCRDISIKIRSHLDVKRKNGEYIGAFVPYGYEKSDDDKHKLVIDIYAAGIVKEIFRLKLHGMSQDAIATQLNNEGVLAPMEYKQSTGSGYQTGFLQNDKSVWSSVTVRRILENEIYIGNLVQGKRTTPNHKVKQEVVKPESDWIRIEKNHEPIISDRDFEIVQRLLGMDTRISPDSDMVYNLSGLSLIHI
;
A
#
# COMPACT_ATOMS: atom_id res chain seq x y z
N MET A 1 -53.12 -13.32 19.67
CA MET A 1 -52.39 -12.63 20.74
C MET A 1 -51.21 -13.52 21.16
N THR A 2 -50.07 -13.31 20.54
CA THR A 2 -48.85 -14.09 20.84
C THR A 2 -48.19 -13.50 22.10
N GLY A 3 -48.34 -14.21 23.22
CA GLY A 3 -47.66 -13.84 24.45
C GLY A 3 -46.14 -13.95 24.29
N LYS A 4 -45.46 -12.84 24.09
CA LYS A 4 -44.00 -12.73 24.33
C LYS A 4 -43.83 -13.03 25.84
N SER A 5 -43.12 -14.09 26.16
CA SER A 5 -42.87 -14.46 27.54
C SER A 5 -42.00 -13.38 28.19
N GLN A 6 -42.34 -12.90 29.36
CA GLN A 6 -41.52 -11.93 30.16
C GLN A 6 -40.06 -12.38 30.31
N GLY A 7 -39.80 -13.67 30.20
CA GLY A 7 -38.44 -14.22 30.15
C GLY A 7 -37.61 -13.81 28.95
N ASP A 8 -38.22 -13.61 27.78
CA ASP A 8 -37.50 -13.23 26.55
C ASP A 8 -36.98 -11.78 26.60
N GLU A 9 -37.67 -10.90 27.33
CA GLU A 9 -37.27 -9.48 27.46
C GLU A 9 -35.97 -9.30 28.25
N ILE A 10 -35.63 -10.22 29.17
CA ILE A 10 -34.39 -10.18 29.93
C ILE A 10 -33.31 -11.05 29.30
N ILE A 11 -33.65 -12.18 28.71
CA ILE A 11 -32.70 -13.13 28.13
C ILE A 11 -32.06 -12.58 26.86
N ILE A 12 -32.80 -11.88 26.02
CA ILE A 12 -32.27 -11.35 24.74
C ILE A 12 -31.21 -10.26 24.98
N PRO A 13 -31.43 -9.21 25.83
CA PRO A 13 -30.40 -8.25 26.16
C PRO A 13 -29.15 -8.87 26.78
N PHE A 14 -29.32 -9.87 27.65
CA PHE A 14 -28.20 -10.56 28.31
C PHE A 14 -27.38 -11.38 27.30
N LYS A 15 -28.00 -12.10 26.36
CA LYS A 15 -27.32 -12.78 25.28
C LYS A 15 -26.56 -11.79 24.40
N ASN A 16 -27.16 -10.65 24.07
CA ASN A 16 -26.51 -9.61 23.27
C ASN A 16 -25.28 -9.03 23.98
N LEU A 17 -25.35 -8.80 25.29
CA LEU A 17 -24.20 -8.33 26.07
C LEU A 17 -23.05 -9.34 26.08
N ILE A 18 -23.35 -10.63 26.28
CA ILE A 18 -22.35 -11.71 26.22
C ILE A 18 -21.72 -11.77 24.81
N ASN A 19 -22.51 -11.73 23.75
CA ASN A 19 -22.02 -11.75 22.39
C ASN A 19 -21.13 -10.55 22.10
N ASP A 20 -21.50 -9.35 22.55
CA ASP A 20 -20.67 -8.14 22.39
C ASP A 20 -19.33 -8.26 23.13
N ALA A 21 -19.34 -8.75 24.36
CA ALA A 21 -18.12 -9.00 25.12
C ALA A 21 -17.21 -10.03 24.45
N TYR A 22 -17.78 -11.11 23.91
CA TYR A 22 -17.07 -12.14 23.17
C TYR A 22 -16.45 -11.60 21.86
N CYS A 23 -17.22 -10.83 21.06
CA CYS A 23 -16.71 -10.19 19.86
C CYS A 23 -15.55 -9.22 20.15
N ARG A 24 -15.65 -8.47 21.25
CA ARG A 24 -14.57 -7.57 21.70
C ARG A 24 -13.30 -8.35 22.06
N ASP A 25 -13.43 -9.42 22.84
CA ASP A 25 -12.29 -10.26 23.26
C ASP A 25 -11.60 -10.91 22.04
N ILE A 26 -12.37 -11.49 21.12
CA ILE A 26 -11.83 -12.03 19.86
C ILE A 26 -11.10 -10.95 19.06
N SER A 27 -11.69 -9.76 18.94
CA SER A 27 -11.07 -8.66 18.20
C SER A 27 -9.73 -8.25 18.79
N ILE A 28 -9.61 -8.21 20.11
CA ILE A 28 -8.35 -7.92 20.81
C ILE A 28 -7.32 -9.02 20.53
N LYS A 29 -7.71 -10.29 20.65
CA LYS A 29 -6.83 -11.44 20.42
C LYS A 29 -6.30 -11.48 18.98
N ILE A 30 -7.18 -11.25 17.98
CA ILE A 30 -6.78 -11.20 16.57
C ILE A 30 -5.77 -10.07 16.34
N ARG A 31 -6.02 -8.85 16.84
CA ARG A 31 -5.08 -7.72 16.67
C ARG A 31 -3.74 -8.02 17.32
N SER A 32 -3.73 -8.53 18.55
CA SER A 32 -2.50 -8.90 19.25
C SER A 32 -1.71 -9.96 18.47
N HIS A 33 -2.38 -10.99 17.96
CA HIS A 33 -1.74 -12.02 17.15
C HIS A 33 -1.15 -11.46 15.83
N LEU A 34 -1.89 -10.58 15.14
CA LEU A 34 -1.40 -9.93 13.93
C LEU A 34 -0.22 -8.99 14.24
N ASP A 35 -0.21 -8.31 15.37
CA ASP A 35 0.91 -7.45 15.75
C ASP A 35 2.16 -8.25 16.09
N VAL A 36 2.03 -9.43 16.71
CA VAL A 36 3.16 -10.36 16.90
C VAL A 36 3.72 -10.81 15.56
N LYS A 37 2.87 -11.22 14.62
CA LYS A 37 3.30 -11.61 13.27
C LYS A 37 4.05 -10.48 12.55
N ARG A 38 3.52 -9.26 12.59
CA ARG A 38 4.19 -8.08 12.00
C ARG A 38 5.59 -7.85 12.60
N LYS A 39 5.70 -7.95 13.95
CA LYS A 39 6.98 -7.79 14.65
C LYS A 39 7.99 -8.89 14.32
N ASN A 40 7.51 -10.08 13.99
CA ASN A 40 8.35 -11.19 13.49
C ASN A 40 8.77 -11.03 12.03
N GLY A 41 8.35 -9.95 11.34
CA GLY A 41 8.67 -9.74 9.94
C GLY A 41 7.83 -10.56 8.95
N GLU A 42 6.73 -11.14 9.40
CA GLU A 42 5.79 -11.85 8.54
C GLU A 42 4.95 -10.87 7.72
N TYR A 43 4.87 -11.06 6.41
CA TYR A 43 3.96 -10.31 5.57
C TYR A 43 2.53 -10.81 5.76
N ILE A 44 1.64 -9.95 6.27
CA ILE A 44 0.25 -10.34 6.55
C ILE A 44 -0.77 -9.73 5.58
N GLY A 45 -0.33 -8.97 4.59
CA GLY A 45 -1.21 -8.39 3.58
C GLY A 45 -1.89 -9.47 2.73
N ALA A 46 -3.17 -9.25 2.39
CA ALA A 46 -3.89 -10.13 1.49
C ALA A 46 -3.27 -10.13 0.10
N PHE A 47 -2.89 -8.96 -0.39
CA PHE A 47 -2.29 -8.75 -1.71
C PHE A 47 -0.88 -8.21 -1.56
N VAL A 48 0.02 -8.74 -2.38
CA VAL A 48 1.43 -8.34 -2.41
C VAL A 48 1.58 -7.10 -3.30
N PRO A 49 2.47 -6.15 -2.97
CA PRO A 49 2.84 -5.06 -3.85
C PRO A 49 3.36 -5.54 -5.21
N TYR A 50 3.13 -4.75 -6.24
CA TYR A 50 3.64 -5.04 -7.59
C TYR A 50 5.17 -5.16 -7.57
N GLY A 51 5.72 -6.16 -8.23
CA GLY A 51 7.15 -6.49 -8.19
C GLY A 51 7.52 -7.62 -7.23
N TYR A 52 6.60 -8.04 -6.39
CA TYR A 52 6.77 -9.18 -5.49
C TYR A 52 5.61 -10.17 -5.59
N GLU A 53 5.87 -11.39 -5.19
CA GLU A 53 4.89 -12.45 -5.00
C GLU A 53 5.08 -13.12 -3.62
N LYS A 54 4.13 -13.94 -3.19
CA LYS A 54 4.28 -14.75 -1.98
C LYS A 54 5.04 -16.00 -2.32
N SER A 55 5.99 -16.39 -1.45
CA SER A 55 6.68 -17.68 -1.60
C SER A 55 5.68 -18.84 -1.56
N ASP A 56 5.94 -19.86 -2.37
CA ASP A 56 5.16 -21.10 -2.36
C ASP A 56 5.32 -21.88 -1.06
N ASP A 57 6.51 -21.83 -0.46
CA ASP A 57 6.83 -22.52 0.80
C ASP A 57 6.24 -21.77 2.02
N ASP A 58 6.23 -20.45 2.00
CA ASP A 58 5.77 -19.61 3.12
C ASP A 58 5.04 -18.38 2.61
N LYS A 59 3.71 -18.39 2.69
CA LYS A 59 2.85 -17.28 2.27
C LYS A 59 3.07 -15.96 3.01
N HIS A 60 3.91 -15.96 4.05
CA HIS A 60 4.29 -14.76 4.81
C HIS A 60 5.62 -14.16 4.35
N LYS A 61 6.32 -14.79 3.40
CA LYS A 61 7.55 -14.28 2.80
C LYS A 61 7.30 -13.72 1.41
N LEU A 62 8.02 -12.64 1.11
CA LEU A 62 8.00 -11.99 -0.20
C LEU A 62 9.17 -12.50 -1.05
N VAL A 63 8.88 -12.83 -2.30
CA VAL A 63 9.85 -13.23 -3.32
C VAL A 63 9.71 -12.26 -4.51
N ILE A 64 10.79 -12.02 -5.21
CA ILE A 64 10.79 -11.12 -6.37
C ILE A 64 10.07 -11.79 -7.55
N ASP A 65 9.06 -11.10 -8.10
CA ASP A 65 8.49 -11.38 -9.41
C ASP A 65 9.36 -10.72 -10.48
N ILE A 66 10.08 -11.52 -11.25
CA ILE A 66 11.11 -11.06 -12.20
C ILE A 66 10.53 -10.05 -13.21
N TYR A 67 9.34 -10.32 -13.77
CA TYR A 67 8.71 -9.44 -14.75
C TYR A 67 8.28 -8.13 -14.11
N ALA A 68 7.48 -8.18 -13.07
CA ALA A 68 6.96 -7.00 -12.40
C ALA A 68 8.07 -6.17 -11.74
N ALA A 69 9.12 -6.82 -11.20
CA ALA A 69 10.30 -6.14 -10.68
C ALA A 69 11.09 -5.40 -11.78
N GLY A 70 11.14 -5.94 -13.00
CA GLY A 70 11.72 -5.25 -14.15
C GLY A 70 11.01 -3.93 -14.44
N ILE A 71 9.69 -3.92 -14.40
CA ILE A 71 8.88 -2.69 -14.58
C ILE A 71 9.10 -1.70 -13.43
N VAL A 72 9.19 -2.19 -12.18
CA VAL A 72 9.51 -1.31 -11.03
C VAL A 72 10.87 -0.64 -11.21
N LYS A 73 11.91 -1.39 -11.62
CA LYS A 73 13.24 -0.84 -11.91
C LYS A 73 13.18 0.23 -13.01
N GLU A 74 12.40 -0.01 -14.05
CA GLU A 74 12.22 0.95 -15.14
C GLU A 74 11.52 2.24 -14.67
N ILE A 75 10.48 2.15 -13.83
CA ILE A 75 9.81 3.31 -13.22
C ILE A 75 10.80 4.15 -12.42
N PHE A 76 11.64 3.54 -11.58
CA PHE A 76 12.67 4.24 -10.84
C PHE A 76 13.72 4.87 -11.75
N ARG A 77 14.17 4.14 -12.79
CA ARG A 77 15.12 4.64 -13.78
C ARG A 77 14.60 5.89 -14.51
N LEU A 78 13.36 5.84 -14.99
CA LEU A 78 12.71 6.97 -15.69
C LEU A 78 12.57 8.18 -14.74
N LYS A 79 12.25 7.95 -13.47
CA LYS A 79 12.18 9.03 -12.47
C LYS A 79 13.55 9.66 -12.21
N LEU A 80 14.62 8.87 -12.10
CA LEU A 80 15.99 9.35 -11.94
C LEU A 80 16.46 10.17 -13.17
N HIS A 81 15.94 9.87 -14.36
CA HIS A 81 16.15 10.68 -15.55
C HIS A 81 15.28 11.95 -15.64
N GLY A 82 14.54 12.28 -14.57
CA GLY A 82 13.78 13.52 -14.45
C GLY A 82 12.36 13.47 -15.02
N MET A 83 11.85 12.32 -15.43
CA MET A 83 10.48 12.21 -15.93
C MET A 83 9.45 12.46 -14.83
N SER A 84 8.35 13.12 -15.17
CA SER A 84 7.21 13.28 -14.27
C SER A 84 6.45 11.95 -14.10
N GLN A 85 5.73 11.80 -12.99
CA GLN A 85 4.93 10.59 -12.75
C GLN A 85 3.86 10.36 -13.82
N ASP A 86 3.32 11.45 -14.37
CA ASP A 86 2.32 11.38 -15.43
C ASP A 86 2.93 10.94 -16.76
N ALA A 87 4.10 11.46 -17.11
CA ALA A 87 4.84 11.05 -18.31
C ALA A 87 5.25 9.56 -18.24
N ILE A 88 5.69 9.08 -17.06
CA ILE A 88 6.00 7.66 -16.84
C ILE A 88 4.74 6.80 -17.04
N ALA A 89 3.61 7.19 -16.44
CA ALA A 89 2.36 6.47 -16.59
C ALA A 89 1.90 6.41 -18.05
N THR A 90 2.00 7.52 -18.78
CA THR A 90 1.66 7.60 -20.20
C THR A 90 2.56 6.70 -21.05
N GLN A 91 3.86 6.69 -20.77
CA GLN A 91 4.81 5.83 -21.47
C GLN A 91 4.47 4.35 -21.27
N LEU A 92 4.26 3.90 -20.01
CA LEU A 92 3.91 2.51 -19.73
C LEU A 92 2.58 2.08 -20.40
N ASN A 93 1.60 2.97 -20.46
CA ASN A 93 0.34 2.71 -21.16
C ASN A 93 0.56 2.58 -22.67
N ASN A 94 1.38 3.43 -23.28
CA ASN A 94 1.69 3.40 -24.72
C ASN A 94 2.49 2.14 -25.10
N GLU A 95 3.35 1.66 -24.22
CA GLU A 95 4.10 0.42 -24.37
C GLU A 95 3.24 -0.84 -24.11
N GLY A 96 1.99 -0.66 -23.67
CA GLY A 96 1.06 -1.77 -23.41
C GLY A 96 1.41 -2.58 -22.15
N VAL A 97 2.19 -2.00 -21.21
CA VAL A 97 2.53 -2.64 -19.95
C VAL A 97 1.28 -2.75 -19.09
N LEU A 98 0.94 -3.95 -18.64
CA LEU A 98 -0.23 -4.19 -17.79
C LEU A 98 -0.11 -3.43 -16.47
N ALA A 99 -1.16 -2.69 -16.09
CA ALA A 99 -1.24 -2.05 -14.80
C ALA A 99 -1.27 -3.10 -13.66
N PRO A 100 -0.84 -2.77 -12.42
CA PRO A 100 -0.69 -3.74 -11.35
C PRO A 100 -1.90 -4.62 -11.09
N MET A 101 -3.09 -4.08 -11.27
CA MET A 101 -4.33 -4.82 -11.08
C MET A 101 -4.58 -5.81 -12.21
N GLU A 102 -4.42 -5.39 -13.46
CA GLU A 102 -4.59 -6.27 -14.63
C GLU A 102 -3.53 -7.37 -14.66
N TYR A 103 -2.30 -7.02 -14.29
CA TYR A 103 -1.23 -8.00 -14.16
C TYR A 103 -1.59 -9.08 -13.13
N LYS A 104 -2.11 -8.69 -11.95
CA LYS A 104 -2.57 -9.67 -10.95
C LYS A 104 -3.72 -10.54 -11.43
N GLN A 105 -4.63 -10.00 -12.21
CA GLN A 105 -5.72 -10.79 -12.80
C GLN A 105 -5.19 -11.76 -13.85
N SER A 106 -4.22 -11.35 -14.69
CA SER A 106 -3.62 -12.22 -15.69
C SER A 106 -2.82 -13.38 -15.07
N THR A 107 -2.27 -13.20 -13.86
CA THR A 107 -1.59 -14.26 -13.09
C THR A 107 -2.54 -15.14 -12.26
N GLY A 108 -3.85 -15.04 -12.48
CA GLY A 108 -4.86 -15.90 -11.84
C GLY A 108 -5.33 -15.43 -10.45
N SER A 109 -5.00 -14.21 -10.05
CA SER A 109 -5.55 -13.64 -8.82
C SER A 109 -7.04 -13.35 -8.97
N GLY A 110 -7.89 -13.95 -8.13
CA GLY A 110 -9.33 -13.68 -8.08
C GLY A 110 -9.69 -12.30 -7.53
N TYR A 111 -8.75 -11.35 -7.51
CA TYR A 111 -9.00 -10.01 -7.00
C TYR A 111 -9.93 -9.23 -7.91
N GLN A 112 -11.08 -8.83 -7.38
CA GLN A 112 -12.00 -7.91 -8.02
C GLN A 112 -12.13 -6.66 -7.14
N THR A 113 -11.96 -5.47 -7.75
CA THR A 113 -12.27 -4.23 -7.05
C THR A 113 -13.69 -3.78 -7.35
N GLY A 114 -14.45 -3.40 -6.33
CA GLY A 114 -15.79 -2.81 -6.49
C GLY A 114 -15.77 -1.37 -7.04
N PHE A 115 -14.59 -0.82 -7.34
CA PHE A 115 -14.40 0.58 -7.78
C PHE A 115 -14.00 0.71 -9.25
N LEU A 116 -14.15 -0.34 -10.06
CA LEU A 116 -13.89 -0.23 -11.49
C LEU A 116 -14.94 0.68 -12.14
N GLN A 117 -14.50 1.87 -12.51
CA GLN A 117 -15.26 2.78 -13.36
C GLN A 117 -15.07 2.48 -14.86
N ASN A 118 -13.98 1.78 -15.21
CA ASN A 118 -13.62 1.40 -16.57
C ASN A 118 -13.35 -0.11 -16.63
N ASP A 119 -13.59 -0.71 -17.78
CA ASP A 119 -13.38 -2.14 -18.02
C ASP A 119 -11.92 -2.59 -17.90
N LYS A 120 -10.97 -1.65 -18.02
CA LYS A 120 -9.53 -1.92 -17.90
C LYS A 120 -8.86 -0.93 -16.94
N SER A 121 -7.99 -1.45 -16.10
CA SER A 121 -7.11 -0.65 -15.27
C SER A 121 -5.90 -0.17 -16.08
N VAL A 122 -5.58 1.11 -16.00
CA VAL A 122 -4.42 1.72 -16.67
C VAL A 122 -3.46 2.31 -15.65
N TRP A 123 -2.21 2.50 -16.06
CA TRP A 123 -1.25 3.24 -15.24
C TRP A 123 -1.70 4.68 -15.05
N SER A 124 -1.56 5.20 -13.85
CA SER A 124 -1.84 6.58 -13.49
C SER A 124 -0.67 7.16 -12.70
N SER A 125 -0.54 8.49 -12.71
CA SER A 125 0.49 9.20 -11.92
C SER A 125 0.42 8.83 -10.43
N VAL A 126 -0.77 8.59 -9.89
CA VAL A 126 -0.98 8.14 -8.50
C VAL A 126 -0.41 6.74 -8.27
N THR A 127 -0.60 5.82 -9.22
CA THR A 127 -0.04 4.46 -9.11
C THR A 127 1.49 4.49 -9.16
N VAL A 128 2.05 5.25 -10.10
CA VAL A 128 3.51 5.45 -10.21
C VAL A 128 4.06 6.07 -8.93
N ARG A 129 3.43 7.12 -8.40
CA ARG A 129 3.84 7.78 -7.16
C ARG A 129 3.85 6.81 -5.97
N ARG A 130 2.79 5.99 -5.81
CA ARG A 130 2.71 4.99 -4.74
C ARG A 130 3.83 3.96 -4.82
N ILE A 131 4.27 3.60 -6.02
CA ILE A 131 5.42 2.71 -6.22
C ILE A 131 6.70 3.43 -5.79
N LEU A 132 6.94 4.65 -6.26
CA LEU A 132 8.14 5.42 -5.94
C LEU A 132 8.30 5.75 -4.45
N GLU A 133 7.20 5.90 -3.70
CA GLU A 133 7.20 6.21 -2.26
C GLU A 133 7.27 4.96 -1.35
N ASN A 134 7.19 3.75 -1.91
CA ASN A 134 7.05 2.55 -1.09
C ASN A 134 8.40 1.94 -0.71
N GLU A 135 8.74 1.99 0.56
CA GLU A 135 9.99 1.44 1.12
C GLU A 135 10.14 -0.09 0.95
N ILE A 136 9.08 -0.79 0.55
CA ILE A 136 9.15 -2.23 0.31
C ILE A 136 10.17 -2.58 -0.77
N TYR A 137 10.39 -1.68 -1.74
CA TYR A 137 11.31 -1.91 -2.84
C TYR A 137 12.80 -1.86 -2.45
N ILE A 138 13.13 -1.33 -1.27
CA ILE A 138 14.46 -1.38 -0.66
C ILE A 138 14.59 -2.50 0.39
N GLY A 139 13.62 -3.43 0.43
CA GLY A 139 13.62 -4.54 1.36
C GLY A 139 13.03 -4.24 2.74
N ASN A 140 12.47 -3.06 2.98
CA ASN A 140 11.87 -2.68 4.25
C ASN A 140 10.39 -3.06 4.29
N LEU A 141 10.01 -3.83 5.28
CA LEU A 141 8.61 -4.21 5.51
C LEU A 141 7.95 -3.26 6.51
N VAL A 142 7.07 -2.37 6.01
CA VAL A 142 6.33 -1.42 6.84
C VAL A 142 4.86 -1.78 6.89
N GLN A 143 4.38 -2.20 8.05
CA GLN A 143 3.02 -2.68 8.27
C GLN A 143 2.35 -1.98 9.45
N GLY A 144 1.03 -2.21 9.61
CA GLY A 144 0.28 -1.66 10.75
C GLY A 144 -0.02 -0.17 10.63
N LYS A 145 0.02 0.39 9.42
CA LYS A 145 -0.26 1.82 9.13
C LYS A 145 -1.69 2.25 9.46
N ARG A 146 -2.63 1.30 9.52
CA ARG A 146 -4.05 1.56 9.77
C ARG A 146 -4.60 0.63 10.85
N THR A 147 -5.64 1.07 11.53
CA THR A 147 -6.38 0.29 12.53
C THR A 147 -7.85 0.69 12.51
N THR A 148 -8.70 -0.16 13.10
CA THR A 148 -10.08 0.22 13.43
C THR A 148 -10.16 0.54 14.91
N PRO A 149 -10.92 1.59 15.35
CA PRO A 149 -11.00 1.99 16.75
C PRO A 149 -11.50 0.85 17.66
N ASN A 150 -12.51 0.11 17.22
CA ASN A 150 -13.06 -1.04 17.93
C ASN A 150 -13.73 -2.03 16.97
N HIS A 151 -14.27 -3.14 17.49
CA HIS A 151 -14.91 -4.19 16.69
C HIS A 151 -16.22 -3.76 16.00
N LYS A 152 -16.85 -2.67 16.46
CA LYS A 152 -18.12 -2.15 15.91
C LYS A 152 -17.90 -1.13 14.80
N VAL A 153 -16.79 -0.40 14.85
CA VAL A 153 -16.47 0.65 13.86
C VAL A 153 -15.65 0.05 12.75
N LYS A 154 -16.24 -0.01 11.55
CA LYS A 154 -15.57 -0.54 10.35
C LYS A 154 -14.64 0.50 9.67
N GLN A 155 -14.76 1.78 10.05
CA GLN A 155 -13.93 2.83 9.48
C GLN A 155 -12.48 2.67 9.95
N GLU A 156 -11.57 2.57 8.99
CA GLU A 156 -10.14 2.55 9.27
C GLU A 156 -9.61 3.95 9.59
N VAL A 157 -8.74 4.02 10.58
CA VAL A 157 -8.01 5.23 10.97
C VAL A 157 -6.52 5.01 10.71
N VAL A 158 -5.86 6.00 10.13
CA VAL A 158 -4.42 5.99 9.94
C VAL A 158 -3.73 6.21 11.28
N LYS A 159 -2.77 5.36 11.62
CA LYS A 159 -1.94 5.51 12.81
C LYS A 159 -0.83 6.53 12.59
N PRO A 160 -0.35 7.21 13.65
CA PRO A 160 0.88 7.96 13.59
C PRO A 160 2.04 7.08 13.09
N GLU A 161 2.99 7.68 12.41
CA GLU A 161 4.12 6.94 11.83
C GLU A 161 4.99 6.25 12.90
N SER A 162 5.06 6.81 14.10
CA SER A 162 5.69 6.22 15.28
C SER A 162 5.15 4.85 15.67
N ASP A 163 3.89 4.57 15.33
CA ASP A 163 3.19 3.34 15.69
C ASP A 163 3.24 2.28 14.58
N TRP A 164 3.89 2.62 13.45
CA TRP A 164 4.07 1.66 12.37
C TRP A 164 5.14 0.64 12.74
N ILE A 165 4.91 -0.61 12.34
CA ILE A 165 5.91 -1.67 12.53
C ILE A 165 6.77 -1.71 11.29
N ARG A 166 8.06 -1.32 11.44
CA ARG A 166 9.06 -1.30 10.37
C ARG A 166 10.11 -2.35 10.67
N ILE A 167 10.33 -3.26 9.72
CA ILE A 167 11.41 -4.26 9.75
C ILE A 167 12.31 -3.99 8.56
N GLU A 168 13.52 -3.59 8.82
CA GLU A 168 14.51 -3.30 7.79
C GLU A 168 15.10 -4.60 7.23
N LYS A 169 15.41 -4.59 5.92
CA LYS A 169 16.05 -5.70 5.19
C LYS A 169 15.37 -7.06 5.41
N ASN A 170 14.04 -7.03 5.44
CA ASN A 170 13.22 -8.21 5.67
C ASN A 170 13.21 -9.17 4.47
N HIS A 171 13.36 -8.64 3.26
CA HIS A 171 13.31 -9.39 2.00
C HIS A 171 14.28 -8.80 0.98
N GLU A 172 14.47 -9.50 -0.14
CA GLU A 172 15.38 -9.07 -1.20
C GLU A 172 14.91 -7.76 -1.84
N PRO A 173 15.77 -6.71 -1.89
CA PRO A 173 15.43 -5.42 -2.46
C PRO A 173 15.40 -5.47 -3.99
N ILE A 174 14.47 -4.75 -4.62
CA ILE A 174 14.44 -4.53 -6.07
C ILE A 174 15.27 -3.30 -6.46
N ILE A 175 15.30 -2.29 -5.61
CA ILE A 175 15.95 -1.00 -5.80
C ILE A 175 17.01 -0.79 -4.73
N SER A 176 18.11 -0.10 -5.07
CA SER A 176 19.13 0.27 -4.09
C SER A 176 18.64 1.38 -3.15
N ASP A 177 19.13 1.38 -1.90
CA ASP A 177 18.83 2.45 -0.93
C ASP A 177 19.17 3.83 -1.49
N ARG A 178 20.31 3.95 -2.20
CA ARG A 178 20.77 5.20 -2.82
C ARG A 178 19.79 5.73 -3.85
N ASP A 179 19.32 4.88 -4.78
CA ASP A 179 18.41 5.30 -5.84
C ASP A 179 17.06 5.70 -5.26
N PHE A 180 16.61 4.97 -4.26
CA PHE A 180 15.40 5.31 -3.53
C PHE A 180 15.48 6.67 -2.85
N GLU A 181 16.57 6.96 -2.12
CA GLU A 181 16.78 8.25 -1.48
C GLU A 181 16.79 9.41 -2.48
N ILE A 182 17.48 9.25 -3.62
CA ILE A 182 17.50 10.27 -4.67
C ILE A 182 16.06 10.52 -5.18
N VAL A 183 15.31 9.45 -5.43
CA VAL A 183 13.92 9.57 -5.88
C VAL A 183 13.04 10.26 -4.84
N GLN A 184 13.19 9.96 -3.53
CA GLN A 184 12.45 10.68 -2.48
C GLN A 184 12.75 12.17 -2.48
N ARG A 185 14.01 12.57 -2.66
CA ARG A 185 14.38 14.00 -2.81
C ARG A 185 13.71 14.63 -4.03
N LEU A 186 13.72 13.92 -5.19
CA LEU A 186 13.07 14.40 -6.42
C LEU A 186 11.54 14.52 -6.27
N LEU A 187 10.91 13.65 -5.48
CA LEU A 187 9.47 13.73 -5.19
C LEU A 187 9.12 14.89 -4.26
N GLY A 188 10.03 15.27 -3.37
CA GLY A 188 9.86 16.41 -2.46
C GLY A 188 10.11 17.78 -3.09
N MET A 189 10.73 17.82 -4.29
CA MET A 189 10.93 19.08 -5.02
C MET A 189 9.61 19.56 -5.59
N ASP A 190 9.21 20.78 -5.25
CA ASP A 190 8.04 21.42 -5.86
C ASP A 190 8.42 21.94 -7.25
N THR A 191 7.96 21.25 -8.28
CA THR A 191 8.18 21.64 -9.68
C THR A 191 7.00 22.43 -10.25
N ARG A 192 6.02 22.81 -9.43
CA ARG A 192 4.88 23.60 -9.85
C ARG A 192 5.28 25.04 -10.05
N ILE A 193 4.73 25.67 -11.09
CA ILE A 193 4.88 27.10 -11.32
C ILE A 193 4.12 27.82 -10.23
N SER A 194 4.74 28.85 -9.60
CA SER A 194 4.04 29.71 -8.66
C SER A 194 2.81 30.34 -9.32
N PRO A 195 1.64 30.34 -8.67
CA PRO A 195 0.43 30.97 -9.22
C PRO A 195 0.60 32.46 -9.58
N ASP A 196 1.56 33.14 -8.94
CA ASP A 196 1.84 34.57 -9.13
C ASP A 196 2.94 34.83 -10.18
N SER A 197 3.43 33.80 -10.88
CA SER A 197 4.52 33.93 -11.84
C SER A 197 4.08 33.51 -13.24
N ASP A 198 3.91 34.49 -14.14
CA ASP A 198 3.68 34.26 -15.57
C ASP A 198 4.94 33.80 -16.31
N MET A 199 6.10 33.77 -15.65
CA MET A 199 7.39 33.38 -16.25
C MET A 199 7.89 32.06 -15.70
N VAL A 200 8.02 31.08 -16.59
CA VAL A 200 8.77 29.85 -16.33
C VAL A 200 10.25 30.14 -16.58
N TYR A 201 11.05 30.23 -15.53
CA TYR A 201 12.50 30.30 -15.70
C TYR A 201 13.04 28.94 -16.12
N ASN A 202 14.01 28.93 -17.05
CA ASN A 202 14.64 27.69 -17.56
C ASN A 202 15.28 26.82 -16.45
N LEU A 203 15.44 27.36 -15.25
CA LEU A 203 16.02 26.68 -14.07
C LEU A 203 15.00 26.50 -12.95
N SER A 204 13.69 26.75 -13.19
CA SER A 204 12.64 26.48 -12.21
C SER A 204 12.63 25.00 -11.86
N GLY A 205 12.78 24.68 -10.57
CA GLY A 205 12.85 23.30 -10.07
C GLY A 205 14.26 22.70 -10.01
N LEU A 206 15.29 23.41 -10.45
CA LEU A 206 16.67 23.02 -10.18
C LEU A 206 17.12 23.61 -8.85
N SER A 207 17.25 22.77 -7.83
CA SER A 207 17.96 23.14 -6.61
C SER A 207 19.45 23.21 -6.95
N LEU A 208 20.05 24.40 -6.83
CA LEU A 208 21.51 24.53 -6.80
C LEU A 208 21.98 23.86 -5.52
N ILE A 209 22.44 22.62 -5.63
CA ILE A 209 23.18 21.97 -4.55
C ILE A 209 24.50 22.73 -4.45
N HIS A 210 24.60 23.59 -3.43
CA HIS A 210 25.91 24.08 -3.00
C HIS A 210 26.70 22.87 -2.50
N ILE A 211 27.71 22.50 -3.24
CA ILE A 211 28.80 21.61 -2.84
C ILE A 211 29.60 22.32 -1.73
#